data_939bc396ebffe578aeec770198418149
#
_entry.id   939bc396ebffe578aeec770198418149
#
_cell.length_a   1.000
_cell.length_b   1.000
_cell.length_c   1.000
_cell.angle_alpha   90.00
_cell.angle_beta   90.00
_cell.angle_gamma   90.00
#
_symmetry.space_group_name_H-M   'P 1'
#
loop_
_entity.id
_entity.type
_entity.pdbx_description
1 polymer ?
#
loop_
_entity_poly.entity_id
_entity_poly.type
_entity_poly.pdbx_seq_one_letter_code
_entity_poly.pdbx_strand_id
1 'polypeptide(L)'
;MVSEHGNPPLDVLALAAHRDDVEQTCGGTLLKMAQRGHRTGILDLTQGEMGTRGTAQDRAREAAEAAKILCVSWRQALDIPDGRVENTWENRLKVARVIREQRPRVLILPYWKGRHPDHYTASLLGYEACFLAGLSKLDVSHALSTQHSSFSEAIEGETMPHRPFKIIYATLYYDVRPTFVVDITEQFDTRFQALMAYKSQFCDQEAGTGIFPAQAEIRSRIEAMARFYGLLGGVTYAEPFLQKEVGLVEDLTMIPVKSI
;
A
#
# COMPACT_ATOMS: atom_id res chain seq x y z
N MET A 1 18.56 17.72 7.86
CA MET A 1 18.17 19.04 7.30
C MET A 1 16.66 18.98 7.11
N VAL A 2 15.91 19.72 7.91
CA VAL A 2 14.46 19.87 7.81
C VAL A 2 14.20 20.83 6.65
N SER A 3 13.41 20.44 5.66
CA SER A 3 12.98 21.35 4.60
C SER A 3 12.06 22.39 5.22
N GLU A 4 12.29 23.66 4.93
CA GLU A 4 11.55 24.80 5.51
C GLU A 4 10.05 24.85 5.14
N HIS A 5 9.56 23.99 4.24
CA HIS A 5 8.15 23.94 3.84
C HIS A 5 7.77 22.51 3.44
N GLY A 6 7.29 21.72 4.37
CA GLY A 6 6.73 20.42 4.05
C GLY A 6 6.67 19.44 5.24
N ASN A 7 5.72 18.52 5.20
CA ASN A 7 5.68 17.39 6.11
C ASN A 7 6.99 16.59 6.04
N PRO A 8 7.50 16.07 7.16
CA PRO A 8 8.70 15.26 7.15
C PRO A 8 8.50 14.03 6.23
N PRO A 9 9.56 13.58 5.52
CA PRO A 9 9.46 12.50 4.53
C PRO A 9 8.96 11.20 5.15
N LEU A 10 8.33 10.36 4.34
CA LEU A 10 7.94 9.01 4.74
C LEU A 10 9.14 8.06 4.65
N ASP A 11 9.24 7.10 5.58
CA ASP A 11 10.17 5.98 5.44
C ASP A 11 9.61 4.91 4.52
N VAL A 12 8.30 4.63 4.64
CA VAL A 12 7.60 3.62 3.84
C VAL A 12 6.29 4.17 3.30
N LEU A 13 6.08 4.05 1.99
CA LEU A 13 4.81 4.33 1.33
C LEU A 13 4.29 3.04 0.71
N ALA A 14 3.06 2.63 1.02
CA ALA A 14 2.36 1.56 0.34
C ALA A 14 1.37 2.15 -0.68
N LEU A 15 1.44 1.69 -1.93
CA LEU A 15 0.50 2.03 -3.00
C LEU A 15 -0.48 0.89 -3.16
N ALA A 16 -1.77 1.21 -3.20
CA ALA A 16 -2.87 0.28 -3.40
C ALA A 16 -3.74 0.68 -4.59
N ALA A 17 -4.36 -0.28 -5.25
CA ALA A 17 -5.39 0.00 -6.23
C ALA A 17 -6.65 0.52 -5.52
N HIS A 18 -7.07 -0.16 -4.46
CA HIS A 18 -8.30 0.14 -3.72
C HIS A 18 -8.00 0.32 -2.24
N ARG A 19 -8.90 1.03 -1.57
CA ARG A 19 -8.93 1.13 -0.12
C ARG A 19 -9.25 -0.25 0.47
N ASP A 20 -8.44 -0.79 1.34
CA ASP A 20 -8.42 -2.11 1.97
C ASP A 20 -7.32 -3.07 1.47
N ASP A 21 -6.74 -2.87 0.30
CA ASP A 21 -5.69 -3.73 -0.24
C ASP A 21 -4.46 -3.80 0.69
N VAL A 22 -4.06 -2.64 1.24
CA VAL A 22 -2.89 -2.56 2.13
C VAL A 22 -3.14 -3.32 3.43
N GLU A 23 -4.32 -3.20 4.00
CA GLU A 23 -4.72 -3.92 5.20
C GLU A 23 -4.72 -5.43 4.97
N GLN A 24 -5.03 -5.86 3.74
CA GLN A 24 -5.03 -7.27 3.36
C GLN A 24 -3.63 -7.81 3.04
N THR A 25 -2.67 -6.96 2.64
CA THR A 25 -1.37 -7.41 2.11
C THR A 25 -0.18 -7.11 3.01
N CYS A 26 -0.07 -5.89 3.52
CA CYS A 26 1.11 -5.42 4.24
C CYS A 26 0.78 -4.49 5.44
N GLY A 27 -0.45 -4.48 5.90
CA GLY A 27 -0.89 -3.66 7.04
C GLY A 27 -0.15 -3.96 8.33
N GLY A 28 0.16 -5.22 8.61
CA GLY A 28 0.96 -5.63 9.76
C GLY A 28 2.40 -5.11 9.70
N THR A 29 2.98 -5.11 8.50
CA THR A 29 4.31 -4.53 8.25
C THR A 29 4.31 -3.03 8.48
N LEU A 30 3.30 -2.29 7.96
CA LEU A 30 3.21 -0.85 8.20
C LEU A 30 3.06 -0.54 9.70
N LEU A 31 2.21 -1.26 10.40
CA LEU A 31 2.06 -1.12 11.85
C LEU A 31 3.38 -1.39 12.59
N LYS A 32 4.07 -2.48 12.24
CA LYS A 32 5.38 -2.79 12.84
C LYS A 32 6.41 -1.70 12.58
N MET A 33 6.44 -1.14 11.36
CA MET A 33 7.33 -0.03 11.04
C MET A 33 6.99 1.22 11.84
N ALA A 34 5.70 1.56 11.97
CA ALA A 34 5.25 2.68 12.79
C ALA A 34 5.63 2.50 14.27
N GLN A 35 5.46 1.30 14.83
CA GLN A 35 5.89 0.96 16.20
C GLN A 35 7.41 1.07 16.42
N ARG A 36 8.19 0.94 15.34
CA ARG A 36 9.65 1.15 15.35
C ARG A 36 10.07 2.62 15.15
N GLY A 37 9.11 3.53 15.09
CA GLY A 37 9.34 4.96 14.93
C GLY A 37 9.49 5.45 13.49
N HIS A 38 9.22 4.58 12.49
CA HIS A 38 9.22 4.98 11.09
C HIS A 38 7.90 5.65 10.71
N ARG A 39 7.98 6.63 9.82
CA ARG A 39 6.81 7.27 9.25
C ARG A 39 6.30 6.43 8.07
N THR A 40 5.06 5.95 8.18
CA THR A 40 4.41 5.13 7.16
C THR A 40 3.29 5.90 6.48
N GLY A 41 3.03 5.60 5.21
CA GLY A 41 1.94 6.19 4.43
C GLY A 41 1.26 5.18 3.53
N ILE A 42 0.03 5.53 3.10
CA ILE A 42 -0.76 4.77 2.13
C ILE A 42 -1.24 5.71 1.03
N LEU A 43 -1.05 5.30 -0.23
CA LEU A 43 -1.61 5.93 -1.41
C LEU A 43 -2.60 4.97 -2.07
N ASP A 44 -3.88 5.28 -1.98
CA ASP A 44 -4.94 4.56 -2.69
C ASP A 44 -5.09 5.20 -4.09
N LEU A 45 -5.09 4.41 -5.18
CA LEU A 45 -5.23 4.96 -6.54
C LEU A 45 -6.67 5.36 -6.85
N THR A 46 -7.64 4.61 -6.34
CA THR A 46 -9.08 4.83 -6.57
C THR A 46 -9.80 5.20 -5.28
N GLN A 47 -11.03 5.65 -5.41
CA GLN A 47 -11.90 5.89 -4.25
C GLN A 47 -12.76 4.67 -3.89
N GLY A 48 -12.71 3.60 -4.71
CA GLY A 48 -13.49 2.39 -4.53
C GLY A 48 -14.96 2.58 -4.89
N GLU A 49 -15.25 3.50 -5.82
CA GLU A 49 -16.60 3.94 -6.17
C GLU A 49 -17.41 2.92 -6.98
N MET A 50 -16.75 1.94 -7.61
CA MET A 50 -17.39 0.84 -8.32
C MET A 50 -17.66 -0.39 -7.44
N GLY A 51 -17.29 -0.33 -6.16
CA GLY A 51 -17.51 -1.43 -5.23
C GLY A 51 -18.97 -1.80 -5.08
N THR A 52 -19.27 -3.10 -5.09
CA THR A 52 -20.64 -3.63 -4.90
C THR A 52 -21.23 -3.22 -3.54
N ARG A 53 -20.38 -2.97 -2.55
CA ARG A 53 -20.73 -2.68 -1.16
C ARG A 53 -20.21 -1.31 -0.74
N GLY A 54 -21.04 -0.57 -0.02
CA GLY A 54 -20.71 0.76 0.49
C GLY A 54 -20.58 1.82 -0.60
N THR A 55 -20.49 3.07 -0.18
CA THR A 55 -20.24 4.23 -1.03
C THR A 55 -18.76 4.65 -0.94
N ALA A 56 -18.29 5.50 -1.87
CA ALA A 56 -16.96 6.09 -1.80
C ALA A 56 -16.74 6.86 -0.47
N GLN A 57 -17.80 7.51 0.06
CA GLN A 57 -17.76 8.21 1.34
C GLN A 57 -17.64 7.24 2.53
N ASP A 58 -18.37 6.12 2.49
CA ASP A 58 -18.23 5.07 3.52
C ASP A 58 -16.81 4.53 3.54
N ARG A 59 -16.29 4.15 2.38
CA ARG A 59 -14.92 3.64 2.24
C ARG A 59 -13.86 4.67 2.64
N ALA A 60 -14.11 5.98 2.46
CA ALA A 60 -13.21 7.01 2.93
C ALA A 60 -13.14 7.08 4.47
N ARG A 61 -14.30 6.99 5.14
CA ARG A 61 -14.36 6.96 6.62
C ARG A 61 -13.70 5.71 7.19
N GLU A 62 -13.97 4.56 6.58
CA GLU A 62 -13.41 3.27 6.96
C GLU A 62 -11.88 3.24 6.78
N ALA A 63 -11.38 3.77 5.65
CA ALA A 63 -9.96 3.91 5.40
C ALA A 63 -9.25 4.83 6.42
N ALA A 64 -9.90 5.93 6.82
CA ALA A 64 -9.37 6.82 7.85
C ALA A 64 -9.29 6.13 9.21
N GLU A 65 -10.27 5.31 9.56
CA GLU A 65 -10.25 4.53 10.80
C GLU A 65 -9.18 3.43 10.75
N ALA A 66 -9.08 2.68 9.65
CA ALA A 66 -8.02 1.68 9.45
C ALA A 66 -6.62 2.30 9.55
N ALA A 67 -6.41 3.48 8.97
CA ALA A 67 -5.14 4.21 9.06
C ALA A 67 -4.76 4.56 10.51
N LYS A 68 -5.73 4.95 11.34
CA LYS A 68 -5.50 5.20 12.78
C LYS A 68 -5.10 3.91 13.52
N ILE A 69 -5.80 2.80 13.27
CA ILE A 69 -5.50 1.50 13.90
C ILE A 69 -4.08 1.04 13.52
N LEU A 70 -3.66 1.25 12.27
CA LEU A 70 -2.32 0.91 11.77
C LEU A 70 -1.25 1.96 12.12
N CYS A 71 -1.60 3.04 12.84
CA CYS A 71 -0.69 4.15 13.16
C CYS A 71 -0.04 4.77 11.92
N VAL A 72 -0.74 4.80 10.79
CA VAL A 72 -0.27 5.38 9.53
C VAL A 72 -0.23 6.89 9.63
N SER A 73 0.91 7.50 9.30
CA SER A 73 1.15 8.95 9.44
C SER A 73 0.50 9.78 8.33
N TRP A 74 0.26 9.16 7.17
CA TRP A 74 -0.28 9.83 5.99
C TRP A 74 -1.09 8.86 5.14
N ARG A 75 -2.26 9.26 4.68
CA ARG A 75 -3.06 8.52 3.71
C ARG A 75 -3.79 9.47 2.77
N GLN A 76 -3.77 9.16 1.49
CA GLN A 76 -4.50 9.89 0.46
C GLN A 76 -5.05 8.93 -0.59
N ALA A 77 -6.21 9.25 -1.17
CA ALA A 77 -6.71 8.60 -2.36
C ALA A 77 -6.58 9.55 -3.56
N LEU A 78 -6.21 9.00 -4.71
CA LEU A 78 -6.31 9.69 -6.00
C LEU A 78 -7.75 9.57 -6.56
N ASP A 79 -7.94 10.18 -7.72
CA ASP A 79 -9.19 10.18 -8.48
C ASP A 79 -9.12 9.30 -9.74
N ILE A 80 -8.27 8.29 -9.73
CA ILE A 80 -8.20 7.33 -10.84
C ILE A 80 -9.47 6.46 -10.77
N PRO A 81 -10.21 6.29 -11.89
CA PRO A 81 -11.46 5.56 -11.90
C PRO A 81 -11.30 4.09 -11.44
N ASP A 82 -12.12 3.67 -10.48
CA ASP A 82 -12.18 2.29 -9.98
C ASP A 82 -12.65 1.31 -11.06
N GLY A 83 -12.07 0.13 -11.11
CA GLY A 83 -12.30 -0.88 -12.16
C GLY A 83 -11.65 -0.52 -13.51
N ARG A 84 -10.97 0.62 -13.59
CA ARG A 84 -10.33 1.16 -14.79
C ARG A 84 -8.99 1.83 -14.51
N VAL A 85 -8.20 1.27 -13.63
CA VAL A 85 -6.84 1.75 -13.43
C VAL A 85 -6.02 1.52 -14.70
N GLU A 86 -5.61 2.61 -15.35
CA GLU A 86 -4.84 2.59 -16.58
C GLU A 86 -3.44 3.17 -16.34
N ASN A 87 -2.42 2.56 -16.94
CA ASN A 87 -1.04 3.05 -16.88
C ASN A 87 -0.81 4.15 -17.93
N THR A 88 -1.58 5.24 -17.84
CA THR A 88 -1.43 6.41 -18.72
C THR A 88 -0.31 7.34 -18.25
N TRP A 89 0.11 8.25 -19.12
CA TRP A 89 1.08 9.28 -18.78
C TRP A 89 0.58 10.14 -17.61
N GLU A 90 -0.68 10.56 -17.65
CA GLU A 90 -1.32 11.42 -16.65
C GLU A 90 -1.35 10.73 -15.27
N ASN A 91 -1.73 9.47 -15.22
CA ASN A 91 -1.78 8.70 -13.98
C ASN A 91 -0.38 8.48 -13.39
N ARG A 92 0.63 8.24 -14.25
CA ARG A 92 2.03 8.18 -13.80
C ARG A 92 2.52 9.49 -13.21
N LEU A 93 2.13 10.63 -13.80
CA LEU A 93 2.47 11.94 -13.26
C LEU A 93 1.81 12.19 -11.89
N LYS A 94 0.54 11.80 -11.70
CA LYS A 94 -0.14 11.90 -10.40
C LYS A 94 0.62 11.15 -9.31
N VAL A 95 0.99 9.90 -9.57
CA VAL A 95 1.76 9.08 -8.61
C VAL A 95 3.17 9.63 -8.42
N ALA A 96 3.85 10.04 -9.49
CA ALA A 96 5.19 10.64 -9.42
C ALA A 96 5.22 11.91 -8.57
N ARG A 97 4.18 12.74 -8.65
CA ARG A 97 4.02 13.92 -7.80
C ARG A 97 3.95 13.53 -6.32
N VAL A 98 3.08 12.57 -5.96
CA VAL A 98 2.99 12.08 -4.57
C VAL A 98 4.33 11.54 -4.07
N ILE A 99 5.06 10.79 -4.90
CA ILE A 99 6.40 10.28 -4.55
C ILE A 99 7.37 11.44 -4.26
N ARG A 100 7.35 12.52 -5.03
CA ARG A 100 8.19 13.71 -4.76
C ARG A 100 7.79 14.46 -3.49
N GLU A 101 6.48 14.60 -3.24
CA GLU A 101 5.95 15.29 -2.06
C GLU A 101 6.25 14.51 -0.78
N GLN A 102 6.02 13.20 -0.79
CA GLN A 102 6.16 12.35 0.40
C GLN A 102 7.58 11.79 0.58
N ARG A 103 8.41 11.78 -0.47
CA ARG A 103 9.83 11.36 -0.46
C ARG A 103 10.09 10.02 0.23
N PRO A 104 9.33 8.95 -0.08
CA PRO A 104 9.48 7.67 0.61
C PRO A 104 10.85 7.04 0.34
N ARG A 105 11.45 6.41 1.36
CA ARG A 105 12.66 5.60 1.20
C ARG A 105 12.34 4.25 0.57
N VAL A 106 11.24 3.64 0.97
CA VAL A 106 10.75 2.36 0.47
C VAL A 106 9.34 2.56 -0.09
N LEU A 107 9.11 2.05 -1.31
CA LEU A 107 7.77 1.94 -1.89
C LEU A 107 7.34 0.48 -1.92
N ILE A 108 6.15 0.20 -1.36
CA ILE A 108 5.48 -1.09 -1.47
C ILE A 108 4.44 -0.99 -2.57
N LEU A 109 4.52 -1.86 -3.57
CA LEU A 109 3.58 -1.95 -4.69
C LEU A 109 2.76 -3.25 -4.59
N PRO A 110 1.57 -3.31 -5.19
CA PRO A 110 0.90 -4.58 -5.42
C PRO A 110 1.78 -5.52 -6.26
N TYR A 111 1.62 -6.83 -6.05
CA TYR A 111 2.29 -7.82 -6.89
C TYR A 111 1.83 -7.70 -8.35
N TRP A 112 2.78 -7.85 -9.29
CA TRP A 112 2.55 -7.64 -10.74
C TRP A 112 1.74 -8.73 -11.45
N LYS A 113 1.16 -9.67 -10.70
CA LYS A 113 0.21 -10.68 -11.17
C LYS A 113 -0.93 -10.79 -10.17
N GLY A 114 -2.12 -11.10 -10.64
CA GLY A 114 -3.29 -11.26 -9.78
C GLY A 114 -4.57 -11.39 -10.56
N ARG A 115 -5.68 -11.63 -9.87
CA ARG A 115 -7.00 -11.74 -10.49
C ARG A 115 -7.56 -10.38 -10.92
N HIS A 116 -7.33 -9.35 -10.10
CA HIS A 116 -7.90 -8.03 -10.33
C HIS A 116 -7.01 -7.23 -11.28
N PRO A 117 -7.56 -6.74 -12.43
CA PRO A 117 -6.77 -5.98 -13.39
C PRO A 117 -6.15 -4.72 -12.78
N ASP A 118 -6.87 -4.02 -11.92
CA ASP A 118 -6.36 -2.81 -11.28
C ASP A 118 -5.12 -3.08 -10.45
N HIS A 119 -5.02 -4.23 -9.77
CA HIS A 119 -3.84 -4.55 -8.93
C HIS A 119 -2.56 -4.68 -9.75
N TYR A 120 -2.57 -5.47 -10.83
CA TYR A 120 -1.34 -5.60 -11.64
C TYR A 120 -1.05 -4.35 -12.46
N THR A 121 -2.08 -3.60 -12.85
CA THR A 121 -1.88 -2.30 -13.50
C THR A 121 -1.32 -1.26 -12.51
N ALA A 122 -1.82 -1.20 -11.28
CA ALA A 122 -1.28 -0.36 -10.22
C ALA A 122 0.21 -0.67 -9.92
N SER A 123 0.58 -1.95 -10.00
CA SER A 123 1.99 -2.37 -9.86
C SER A 123 2.88 -1.75 -10.92
N LEU A 124 2.49 -1.84 -12.20
CA LEU A 124 3.25 -1.28 -13.31
C LEU A 124 3.26 0.24 -13.27
N LEU A 125 2.09 0.85 -13.03
CA LEU A 125 1.93 2.30 -12.89
C LEU A 125 2.86 2.88 -11.81
N GLY A 126 2.85 2.29 -10.62
CA GLY A 126 3.69 2.72 -9.50
C GLY A 126 5.19 2.54 -9.80
N TYR A 127 5.57 1.43 -10.44
CA TYR A 127 6.95 1.18 -10.83
C TYR A 127 7.48 2.23 -11.81
N GLU A 128 6.73 2.54 -12.88
CA GLU A 128 7.10 3.54 -13.86
C GLU A 128 7.08 4.96 -13.28
N ALA A 129 6.13 5.27 -12.40
CA ALA A 129 6.07 6.55 -11.70
C ALA A 129 7.31 6.80 -10.82
N CYS A 130 7.91 5.77 -10.21
CA CYS A 130 9.18 5.89 -9.48
C CYS A 130 10.30 6.40 -10.36
N PHE A 131 10.39 5.91 -11.60
CA PHE A 131 11.38 6.39 -12.56
C PHE A 131 11.14 7.87 -12.89
N LEU A 132 9.90 8.21 -13.23
CA LEU A 132 9.51 9.57 -13.59
C LEU A 132 9.76 10.56 -12.45
N ALA A 133 9.45 10.18 -11.21
CA ALA A 133 9.64 11.03 -10.03
C ALA A 133 11.11 11.45 -9.83
N GLY A 134 12.07 10.68 -10.35
CA GLY A 134 13.50 11.01 -10.28
C GLY A 134 14.01 11.91 -11.40
N LEU A 135 13.20 12.28 -12.39
CA LEU A 135 13.63 13.07 -13.55
C LEU A 135 13.56 14.57 -13.23
N SER A 136 14.72 15.22 -13.08
CA SER A 136 14.80 16.64 -12.68
C SER A 136 14.14 17.62 -13.65
N LYS A 137 14.06 17.28 -14.94
CA LYS A 137 13.43 18.13 -15.97
C LYS A 137 11.93 17.87 -16.16
N LEU A 138 11.37 16.91 -15.44
CA LEU A 138 9.96 16.58 -15.54
C LEU A 138 9.15 17.47 -14.60
N ASP A 139 8.25 18.25 -15.16
CA ASP A 139 7.25 18.99 -14.39
C ASP A 139 6.09 18.07 -13.97
N VAL A 140 5.81 17.99 -12.68
CA VAL A 140 4.69 17.26 -12.09
C VAL A 140 3.70 18.17 -11.35
N SER A 141 3.90 19.50 -11.42
CA SER A 141 3.14 20.49 -10.62
C SER A 141 1.63 20.46 -10.92
N HIS A 142 1.26 20.24 -12.18
CA HIS A 142 -0.13 20.25 -12.63
C HIS A 142 -0.85 18.89 -12.53
N ALA A 143 -0.18 17.85 -12.09
CA ALA A 143 -0.70 16.48 -12.16
C ALA A 143 -1.89 16.19 -11.21
N LEU A 144 -2.12 17.02 -10.18
CA LEU A 144 -3.22 16.87 -9.22
C LEU A 144 -4.25 18.01 -9.27
N SER A 145 -4.18 18.89 -10.27
CA SER A 145 -5.12 20.00 -10.43
C SER A 145 -6.47 19.53 -11.02
N THR A 146 -7.23 18.74 -10.28
CA THR A 146 -8.62 18.42 -10.58
C THR A 146 -9.55 19.15 -9.62
N GLN A 147 -10.62 19.74 -10.15
CA GLN A 147 -11.53 20.71 -9.51
C GLN A 147 -12.35 20.19 -8.31
N HIS A 148 -12.04 19.02 -7.73
CA HIS A 148 -12.90 18.36 -6.74
C HIS A 148 -12.19 17.90 -5.46
N SER A 149 -10.93 18.26 -5.20
CA SER A 149 -10.33 17.95 -3.91
C SER A 149 -10.48 19.11 -2.94
N SER A 150 -11.36 18.96 -1.96
CA SER A 150 -11.52 19.89 -0.82
C SER A 150 -10.29 19.94 0.12
N PHE A 151 -9.14 19.38 -0.30
CA PHE A 151 -7.89 19.31 0.47
C PHE A 151 -6.65 19.78 -0.30
N SER A 152 -6.81 20.43 -1.46
CA SER A 152 -5.66 21.01 -2.15
C SER A 152 -5.57 22.49 -1.82
N GLU A 153 -4.95 22.86 -0.71
CA GLU A 153 -4.04 23.99 -0.78
C GLU A 153 -2.95 23.56 -1.76
N ALA A 154 -3.00 24.09 -2.96
CA ALA A 154 -1.97 23.91 -3.96
C ALA A 154 -0.66 24.35 -3.30
N ILE A 155 0.21 23.41 -2.99
CA ILE A 155 1.59 23.75 -2.67
C ILE A 155 2.16 24.24 -4.00
N GLU A 156 2.08 25.55 -4.21
CA GLU A 156 2.79 26.25 -5.25
C GLU A 156 4.28 26.15 -4.94
N GLY A 157 4.91 25.10 -5.47
CA GLY A 157 6.33 24.87 -5.30
C GLY A 157 6.80 23.73 -6.18
N GLU A 158 7.91 23.94 -6.86
CA GLU A 158 8.58 22.93 -7.64
C GLU A 158 9.05 21.80 -6.70
N THR A 159 8.41 20.62 -6.78
CA THR A 159 8.81 19.49 -5.97
C THR A 159 10.14 18.92 -6.47
N MET A 160 11.11 18.79 -5.56
CA MET A 160 12.44 18.25 -5.91
C MET A 160 12.35 16.79 -6.35
N PRO A 161 13.14 16.38 -7.36
CA PRO A 161 13.20 14.99 -7.81
C PRO A 161 13.50 14.04 -6.66
N HIS A 162 12.81 12.90 -6.66
CA HIS A 162 13.03 11.87 -5.67
C HIS A 162 12.79 10.48 -6.26
N ARG A 163 13.67 9.52 -5.93
CA ARG A 163 13.44 8.08 -6.18
C ARG A 163 13.48 7.32 -4.87
N PRO A 164 12.52 6.43 -4.61
CA PRO A 164 12.62 5.50 -3.51
C PRO A 164 13.91 4.67 -3.61
N PHE A 165 14.55 4.40 -2.48
CA PHE A 165 15.75 3.55 -2.45
C PHE A 165 15.43 2.12 -2.85
N LYS A 166 14.22 1.67 -2.54
CA LYS A 166 13.80 0.29 -2.74
C LYS A 166 12.33 0.23 -3.14
N ILE A 167 12.05 -0.63 -4.11
CA ILE A 167 10.69 -1.00 -4.50
C ILE A 167 10.51 -2.48 -4.13
N ILE A 168 9.49 -2.76 -3.32
CA ILE A 168 9.11 -4.12 -2.92
C ILE A 168 7.65 -4.36 -3.28
N TYR A 169 7.25 -5.61 -3.38
CA TYR A 169 5.93 -5.99 -3.83
C TYR A 169 5.24 -6.86 -2.78
N ALA A 170 4.02 -6.47 -2.40
CA ALA A 170 3.14 -7.24 -1.52
C ALA A 170 2.11 -8.01 -2.36
N THR A 171 1.79 -9.24 -1.98
CA THR A 171 0.86 -10.08 -2.73
C THR A 171 -0.48 -10.22 -2.02
N LEU A 172 -1.56 -10.32 -2.81
CA LEU A 172 -2.91 -10.59 -2.37
C LEU A 172 -3.44 -11.86 -3.03
N TYR A 173 -3.73 -12.89 -2.25
CA TYR A 173 -4.35 -14.15 -2.70
C TYR A 173 -3.68 -14.79 -3.92
N TYR A 174 -2.38 -14.59 -4.08
CA TYR A 174 -1.60 -15.20 -5.14
C TYR A 174 -0.47 -16.04 -4.54
N ASP A 175 -0.39 -17.28 -4.97
CA ASP A 175 0.67 -18.19 -4.53
C ASP A 175 2.00 -17.77 -5.15
N VAL A 176 2.91 -17.30 -4.31
CA VAL A 176 4.25 -16.89 -4.72
C VAL A 176 5.28 -17.36 -3.71
N ARG A 177 6.46 -17.70 -4.20
CA ARG A 177 7.62 -17.85 -3.33
C ARG A 177 8.17 -16.45 -3.02
N PRO A 178 8.08 -15.97 -1.78
CA PRO A 178 8.56 -14.65 -1.43
C PRO A 178 10.09 -14.58 -1.46
N THR A 179 10.62 -13.38 -1.70
CA THR A 179 12.05 -13.11 -1.55
C THR A 179 12.43 -13.04 -0.07
N PHE A 180 11.54 -12.47 0.73
CA PHE A 180 11.63 -12.40 2.20
C PHE A 180 10.23 -12.26 2.79
N VAL A 181 10.14 -12.47 4.07
CA VAL A 181 8.91 -12.26 4.84
C VAL A 181 9.18 -11.29 6.00
N VAL A 182 8.16 -10.57 6.41
CA VAL A 182 8.20 -9.74 7.61
C VAL A 182 7.39 -10.42 8.71
N ASP A 183 8.02 -10.71 9.84
CA ASP A 183 7.34 -11.22 11.03
C ASP A 183 6.35 -10.18 11.57
N ILE A 184 5.07 -10.53 11.57
CA ILE A 184 3.96 -9.71 12.08
C ILE A 184 3.21 -10.40 13.22
N THR A 185 3.87 -11.32 13.91
CA THR A 185 3.22 -12.14 14.96
C THR A 185 2.52 -11.27 15.99
N GLU A 186 3.15 -10.20 16.44
CA GLU A 186 2.58 -9.27 17.41
C GLU A 186 1.56 -8.28 16.80
N GLN A 187 1.62 -8.05 15.49
CA GLN A 187 0.77 -7.09 14.77
C GLN A 187 -0.48 -7.73 14.17
N PHE A 188 -0.56 -9.05 14.10
CA PHE A 188 -1.58 -9.77 13.34
C PHE A 188 -3.01 -9.39 13.76
N ASP A 189 -3.32 -9.39 15.04
CA ASP A 189 -4.66 -9.08 15.53
C ASP A 189 -5.05 -7.61 15.29
N THR A 190 -4.10 -6.68 15.47
CA THR A 190 -4.34 -5.24 15.19
C THR A 190 -4.51 -4.99 13.70
N ARG A 191 -3.69 -5.64 12.84
CA ARG A 191 -3.89 -5.63 11.39
C ARG A 191 -5.28 -6.13 11.01
N PHE A 192 -5.72 -7.24 11.60
CA PHE A 192 -7.05 -7.78 11.35
C PHE A 192 -8.15 -6.81 11.79
N GLN A 193 -8.00 -6.11 12.92
CA GLN A 193 -8.92 -5.06 13.34
C GLN A 193 -8.98 -3.90 12.32
N ALA A 194 -7.84 -3.49 11.75
CA ALA A 194 -7.81 -2.47 10.72
C ALA A 194 -8.56 -2.90 9.45
N LEU A 195 -8.42 -4.16 9.05
CA LEU A 195 -9.19 -4.72 7.94
C LEU A 195 -10.70 -4.71 8.24
N MET A 196 -11.09 -5.09 9.45
CA MET A 196 -12.50 -5.11 9.87
C MET A 196 -13.10 -3.72 10.09
N ALA A 197 -12.29 -2.65 10.05
CA ALA A 197 -12.80 -1.28 10.02
C ALA A 197 -13.60 -0.98 8.74
N TYR A 198 -13.34 -1.71 7.66
CA TYR A 198 -14.12 -1.66 6.41
C TYR A 198 -15.42 -2.46 6.55
N LYS A 199 -16.31 -1.96 7.39
CA LYS A 199 -17.59 -2.63 7.72
C LYS A 199 -18.46 -2.83 6.48
N SER A 200 -18.48 -1.84 5.58
CA SER A 200 -19.23 -1.96 4.32
C SER A 200 -18.76 -3.15 3.47
N GLN A 201 -17.46 -3.49 3.50
CA GLN A 201 -16.88 -4.56 2.68
C GLN A 201 -16.98 -5.93 3.36
N PHE A 202 -16.74 -5.99 4.66
CA PHE A 202 -16.55 -7.26 5.38
C PHE A 202 -17.67 -7.63 6.33
N CYS A 203 -18.57 -6.69 6.70
CA CYS A 203 -19.68 -6.95 7.62
C CYS A 203 -21.05 -6.93 6.95
N ASP A 204 -21.18 -6.37 5.75
CA ASP A 204 -22.43 -6.38 4.99
C ASP A 204 -22.69 -7.81 4.47
N GLN A 205 -23.84 -8.38 4.88
CA GLN A 205 -24.25 -9.73 4.50
C GLN A 205 -25.30 -9.75 3.39
N GLU A 206 -25.87 -8.61 3.01
CA GLU A 206 -26.97 -8.54 2.06
C GLU A 206 -26.48 -8.39 0.62
N ALA A 207 -25.52 -7.50 0.38
CA ALA A 207 -25.00 -7.25 -0.95
C ALA A 207 -23.91 -8.26 -1.36
N GLY A 208 -24.00 -8.79 -2.58
CA GLY A 208 -22.98 -9.67 -3.15
C GLY A 208 -22.96 -11.08 -2.53
N THR A 209 -24.08 -11.58 -2.04
CA THR A 209 -24.22 -12.94 -1.53
C THR A 209 -23.77 -13.97 -2.56
N GLY A 210 -22.90 -14.91 -2.17
CA GLY A 210 -22.32 -15.93 -3.04
C GLY A 210 -21.06 -15.50 -3.81
N ILE A 211 -20.72 -14.20 -3.83
CA ILE A 211 -19.46 -13.70 -4.43
C ILE A 211 -18.40 -13.47 -3.36
N PHE A 212 -18.80 -12.91 -2.21
CA PHE A 212 -17.90 -12.61 -1.10
C PHE A 212 -17.94 -13.74 -0.06
N PRO A 213 -16.78 -14.04 0.60
CA PRO A 213 -16.76 -15.03 1.68
C PRO A 213 -17.59 -14.54 2.87
N ALA A 214 -18.16 -15.47 3.61
CA ALA A 214 -18.82 -15.17 4.87
C ALA A 214 -17.81 -14.53 5.85
N GLN A 215 -18.27 -13.61 6.69
CA GLN A 215 -17.42 -12.89 7.64
C GLN A 215 -16.58 -13.85 8.51
N ALA A 216 -17.17 -14.97 8.95
CA ALA A 216 -16.46 -15.98 9.75
C ALA A 216 -15.28 -16.63 9.00
N GLU A 217 -15.33 -16.69 7.67
CA GLU A 217 -14.25 -17.24 6.86
C GLU A 217 -13.12 -16.26 6.60
N ILE A 218 -13.39 -14.94 6.65
CA ILE A 218 -12.39 -13.91 6.34
C ILE A 218 -11.18 -14.04 7.26
N ARG A 219 -11.41 -14.13 8.58
CA ARG A 219 -10.32 -14.30 9.55
C ARG A 219 -9.54 -15.57 9.26
N SER A 220 -10.21 -16.69 9.07
CA SER A 220 -9.56 -17.99 8.82
C SER A 220 -8.69 -17.95 7.55
N ARG A 221 -9.15 -17.29 6.49
CA ARG A 221 -8.38 -17.15 5.24
C ARG A 221 -7.14 -16.28 5.42
N ILE A 222 -7.29 -15.12 6.05
CA ILE A 222 -6.17 -14.19 6.34
C ILE A 222 -5.16 -14.86 7.27
N GLU A 223 -5.64 -15.54 8.31
CA GLU A 223 -4.78 -16.26 9.27
C GLU A 223 -4.02 -17.42 8.60
N ALA A 224 -4.70 -18.22 7.78
CA ALA A 224 -4.06 -19.31 7.05
C ALA A 224 -2.90 -18.83 6.17
N MET A 225 -3.08 -17.71 5.44
CA MET A 225 -2.01 -17.12 4.64
C MET A 225 -0.86 -16.62 5.51
N ALA A 226 -1.17 -15.87 6.58
CA ALA A 226 -0.14 -15.34 7.46
C ALA A 226 0.66 -16.46 8.16
N ARG A 227 0.01 -17.57 8.53
CA ARG A 227 0.68 -18.77 9.07
C ARG A 227 1.54 -19.48 8.03
N PHE A 228 1.03 -19.64 6.80
CA PHE A 228 1.80 -20.24 5.72
C PHE A 228 3.13 -19.53 5.49
N TYR A 229 3.08 -18.20 5.36
CA TYR A 229 4.30 -17.40 5.19
C TYR A 229 5.12 -17.30 6.48
N GLY A 230 4.48 -17.36 7.63
CA GLY A 230 5.15 -17.45 8.92
C GLY A 230 5.98 -18.73 9.04
N LEU A 231 5.43 -19.86 8.61
CA LEU A 231 6.14 -21.14 8.56
C LEU A 231 7.43 -21.05 7.74
N LEU A 232 7.39 -20.37 6.57
CA LEU A 232 8.59 -20.20 5.74
C LEU A 232 9.67 -19.34 6.39
N GLY A 233 9.29 -18.44 7.30
CA GLY A 233 10.20 -17.56 8.03
C GLY A 233 10.56 -18.03 9.44
N GLY A 234 10.02 -19.16 9.91
CA GLY A 234 10.22 -19.65 11.28
C GLY A 234 9.56 -18.76 12.34
N VAL A 235 8.40 -18.17 12.03
CA VAL A 235 7.60 -17.32 12.93
C VAL A 235 6.11 -17.70 12.86
N THR A 236 5.28 -17.18 13.78
CA THR A 236 3.85 -17.56 13.81
C THR A 236 3.08 -16.95 12.64
N TYR A 237 3.23 -15.65 12.40
CA TYR A 237 2.57 -14.93 11.34
C TYR A 237 3.56 -14.07 10.58
N ALA A 238 3.48 -14.08 9.25
CA ALA A 238 4.29 -13.20 8.42
C ALA A 238 3.53 -12.66 7.21
N GLU A 239 4.00 -11.53 6.69
CA GLU A 239 3.60 -10.97 5.41
C GLU A 239 4.70 -11.19 4.39
N PRO A 240 4.34 -11.69 3.17
CA PRO A 240 5.32 -12.01 2.14
C PRO A 240 5.63 -10.80 1.26
N PHE A 241 6.90 -10.69 0.89
CA PHE A 241 7.36 -9.65 -0.04
C PHE A 241 8.27 -10.23 -1.11
N LEU A 242 8.22 -9.58 -2.28
CA LEU A 242 9.14 -9.82 -3.38
C LEU A 242 9.92 -8.55 -3.68
N GLN A 243 11.13 -8.73 -4.16
CA GLN A 243 11.93 -7.67 -4.77
C GLN A 243 12.49 -8.18 -6.10
N LYS A 244 12.61 -7.29 -7.07
CA LYS A 244 13.20 -7.61 -8.39
C LYS A 244 14.71 -7.50 -8.37
N GLU A 245 15.22 -6.59 -7.54
CA GLU A 245 16.64 -6.34 -7.41
C GLU A 245 17.29 -7.40 -6.52
N VAL A 246 18.51 -7.80 -6.86
CA VAL A 246 19.32 -8.70 -6.03
C VAL A 246 19.81 -7.93 -4.80
N GLY A 247 19.62 -8.51 -3.62
CA GLY A 247 20.11 -7.93 -2.37
C GLY A 247 21.63 -7.98 -2.29
N LEU A 248 22.27 -6.86 -1.96
CA LEU A 248 23.70 -6.81 -1.64
C LEU A 248 23.89 -7.18 -0.18
N VAL A 249 24.72 -8.19 0.08
CA VAL A 249 25.07 -8.64 1.42
C VAL A 249 26.57 -8.50 1.61
N GLU A 250 26.97 -7.73 2.60
CA GLU A 250 28.39 -7.52 2.92
C GLU A 250 28.95 -8.61 3.85
N ASP A 251 28.11 -9.12 4.76
CA ASP A 251 28.46 -10.15 5.73
C ASP A 251 27.43 -11.29 5.71
N LEU A 252 27.85 -12.49 5.32
CA LEU A 252 26.98 -13.65 5.21
C LEU A 252 26.35 -14.07 6.56
N THR A 253 27.01 -13.75 7.68
CA THR A 253 26.49 -14.07 9.01
C THR A 253 25.30 -13.20 9.42
N MET A 254 25.10 -12.06 8.73
CA MET A 254 23.98 -11.14 8.95
C MET A 254 22.72 -11.48 8.15
N ILE A 255 22.74 -12.53 7.33
CA ILE A 255 21.54 -12.97 6.60
C ILE A 255 20.53 -13.49 7.63
N PRO A 256 19.33 -12.84 7.70
CA PRO A 256 18.35 -13.19 8.73
C PRO A 256 17.58 -14.46 8.34
N VAL A 257 18.12 -15.61 8.67
CA VAL A 257 17.47 -16.92 8.47
C VAL A 257 17.25 -17.56 9.83
N LYS A 258 16.05 -18.06 10.08
CA LYS A 258 15.78 -18.91 11.25
C LYS A 258 15.82 -20.38 10.85
N SER A 259 16.32 -21.22 11.75
CA SER A 259 16.16 -22.67 11.63
C SER A 259 14.67 -23.03 11.77
N ILE A 260 14.18 -23.85 10.86
CA ILE A 260 12.78 -24.31 10.83
C ILE A 260 12.72 -25.65 11.55
#